data_326b2a2ffa547ecbffc5bcb66e444311
#
_entry.id   326b2a2ffa547ecbffc5bcb66e444311
#
_cell.length_a   1.000
_cell.length_b   1.000
_cell.length_c   1.000
_cell.angle_alpha   90.00
_cell.angle_beta   90.00
_cell.angle_gamma   90.00
#
_symmetry.space_group_name_H-M   'P 1'
#
loop_
_entity.id
_entity.type
_entity.pdbx_description
1 polymer ?
#
loop_
_entity_poly.entity_id
_entity_poly.type
_entity_poly.pdbx_seq_one_letter_code
_entity_poly.pdbx_strand_id
1 'polypeptide(L)'
;MAEQPLMPREQDLPLFVDLYELAMAQAYWRSGMDGEAVFSLFFRKLPEHRNFILACGQQQVARVIESLRFTDDHIRRLQQLERFDERFLDWLRHWRFTGSVRAVPEGTPLFPQEPLLEVRAPVIEAQILESLVMNYVHLESALASKAVRHVLAADGRPVVDFGMRRMHGLDSAWRGVRAYRVAGLAGTSNIQAGLDF
;
A
#
# COMPACT_ATOMS: atom_id res chain seq x y z
N MET A 1 31.42 -2.71 -0.35
CA MET A 1 30.04 -2.87 -0.84
C MET A 1 29.13 -2.79 0.39
N ALA A 2 28.15 -1.90 0.38
CA ALA A 2 27.15 -1.90 1.46
C ALA A 2 26.38 -3.23 1.41
N GLU A 3 26.15 -3.83 2.58
CA GLU A 3 25.40 -5.07 2.70
C GLU A 3 23.97 -4.84 2.21
N GLN A 4 23.53 -5.68 1.26
CA GLN A 4 22.15 -5.57 0.75
C GLN A 4 21.17 -6.00 1.85
N PRO A 5 20.14 -5.21 2.14
CA PRO A 5 19.15 -5.59 3.14
C PRO A 5 18.37 -6.83 2.69
N LEU A 6 18.17 -7.77 3.60
CA LEU A 6 17.39 -9.00 3.36
C LEU A 6 15.88 -8.72 3.21
N MET A 7 15.40 -7.60 3.73
CA MET A 7 14.02 -7.18 3.66
C MET A 7 13.93 -5.68 3.40
N PRO A 8 12.84 -5.21 2.78
CA PRO A 8 12.56 -3.77 2.70
C PRO A 8 12.54 -3.16 4.09
N ARG A 9 13.15 -2.00 4.25
CA ARG A 9 13.12 -1.24 5.50
C ARG A 9 12.08 -0.14 5.37
N GLU A 10 11.42 0.19 6.45
CA GLU A 10 10.40 1.24 6.49
C GLU A 10 10.92 2.59 5.96
N GLN A 11 12.17 2.91 6.30
CA GLN A 11 12.83 4.12 5.80
C GLN A 11 13.01 4.17 4.29
N ASP A 12 13.00 3.02 3.57
CA ASP A 12 13.18 2.97 2.11
C ASP A 12 11.82 3.06 1.35
N LEU A 13 10.68 3.11 2.05
CA LEU A 13 9.35 3.17 1.44
C LEU A 13 9.18 4.27 0.38
N PRO A 14 9.78 5.47 0.50
CA PRO A 14 9.66 6.50 -0.53
C PRO A 14 10.21 6.10 -1.90
N LEU A 15 11.10 5.08 -1.96
CA LEU A 15 11.66 4.55 -3.20
C LEU A 15 10.87 3.35 -3.75
N PHE A 16 9.85 2.86 -3.03
CA PHE A 16 8.91 1.85 -3.56
C PHE A 16 7.82 2.53 -4.39
N VAL A 17 8.25 3.17 -5.45
CA VAL A 17 7.45 3.90 -6.43
C VAL A 17 7.88 3.45 -7.82
N ASP A 18 6.93 3.27 -8.73
CA ASP A 18 7.26 2.92 -10.10
C ASP A 18 7.94 4.12 -10.81
N LEU A 19 8.93 3.83 -11.63
CA LEU A 19 9.74 4.87 -12.30
C LEU A 19 8.87 5.85 -13.10
N TYR A 20 7.81 5.37 -13.74
CA TYR A 20 6.93 6.22 -14.54
C TYR A 20 6.19 7.24 -13.69
N GLU A 21 5.85 6.94 -12.46
CA GLU A 21 5.15 7.86 -11.56
C GLU A 21 6.02 9.06 -11.20
N LEU A 22 7.30 8.82 -10.86
CA LEU A 22 8.23 9.92 -10.64
C LEU A 22 8.53 10.70 -11.93
N ALA A 23 8.55 10.01 -13.08
CA ALA A 23 8.71 10.69 -14.38
C ALA A 23 7.50 11.57 -14.71
N MET A 24 6.28 11.10 -14.43
CA MET A 24 5.06 11.90 -14.57
C MET A 24 5.02 13.05 -13.57
N ALA A 25 5.35 12.79 -12.31
CA ALA A 25 5.46 13.83 -11.28
C ALA A 25 6.42 14.95 -11.70
N GLN A 26 7.59 14.60 -12.25
CA GLN A 26 8.53 15.57 -12.82
C GLN A 26 7.95 16.34 -14.00
N ALA A 27 7.21 15.68 -14.89
CA ALA A 27 6.58 16.34 -16.03
C ALA A 27 5.52 17.37 -15.57
N TYR A 28 4.69 17.00 -14.59
CA TYR A 28 3.73 17.92 -13.97
C TYR A 28 4.44 19.10 -13.29
N TRP A 29 5.50 18.83 -12.53
CA TRP A 29 6.30 19.85 -11.87
C TRP A 29 6.93 20.84 -12.88
N ARG A 30 7.52 20.35 -13.98
CA ARG A 30 8.09 21.19 -15.05
C ARG A 30 7.03 22.04 -15.75
N SER A 31 5.82 21.54 -15.86
CA SER A 31 4.70 22.23 -16.51
C SER A 31 3.94 23.16 -15.57
N GLY A 32 4.36 23.28 -14.30
CA GLY A 32 3.65 24.07 -13.29
C GLY A 32 2.24 23.57 -12.98
N MET A 33 2.00 22.26 -13.13
CA MET A 33 0.70 21.63 -12.83
C MET A 33 0.64 21.31 -11.34
N ASP A 34 0.00 22.17 -10.58
CA ASP A 34 -0.19 22.01 -9.11
C ASP A 34 -1.67 21.90 -8.72
N GLY A 35 -2.56 21.82 -9.70
CA GLY A 35 -3.99 21.71 -9.49
C GLY A 35 -4.38 20.48 -8.66
N GLU A 36 -5.46 20.61 -7.89
CA GLU A 36 -6.01 19.53 -7.11
C GLU A 36 -6.56 18.42 -8.01
N ALA A 37 -6.27 17.17 -7.66
CA ALA A 37 -6.78 15.97 -8.31
C ALA A 37 -7.37 15.01 -7.28
N VAL A 38 -8.28 14.14 -7.72
CA VAL A 38 -8.83 13.04 -6.93
C VAL A 38 -8.50 11.74 -7.62
N PHE A 39 -7.73 10.90 -6.94
CA PHE A 39 -7.40 9.53 -7.38
C PHE A 39 -8.24 8.55 -6.60
N SER A 40 -9.07 7.76 -7.28
CA SER A 40 -9.95 6.76 -6.66
C SER A 40 -9.41 5.36 -6.90
N LEU A 41 -9.18 4.60 -5.83
CA LEU A 41 -8.84 3.20 -5.88
C LEU A 41 -10.10 2.35 -5.81
N PHE A 42 -10.30 1.53 -6.82
CA PHE A 42 -11.39 0.55 -6.91
C PHE A 42 -10.95 -0.69 -7.69
N PHE A 43 -11.69 -1.78 -7.61
CA PHE A 43 -11.45 -2.93 -8.47
C PHE A 43 -12.52 -3.05 -9.55
N ARG A 44 -12.13 -3.48 -10.75
CA ARG A 44 -12.99 -3.45 -11.95
C ARG A 44 -14.00 -4.58 -11.99
N LYS A 45 -13.56 -5.79 -11.62
CA LYS A 45 -14.37 -7.01 -11.66
C LYS A 45 -13.82 -8.03 -10.68
N LEU A 46 -14.66 -8.94 -10.27
CA LEU A 46 -14.29 -10.07 -9.42
C LEU A 46 -13.85 -11.28 -10.25
N PRO A 47 -12.98 -12.13 -9.69
CA PRO A 47 -12.79 -13.48 -10.21
C PRO A 47 -14.11 -14.25 -10.20
N GLU A 48 -14.21 -15.23 -11.08
CA GLU A 48 -15.32 -16.17 -11.07
C GLU A 48 -15.49 -16.81 -9.69
N HIS A 49 -16.72 -17.04 -9.26
CA HIS A 49 -17.06 -17.58 -7.93
C HIS A 49 -16.77 -16.66 -6.74
N ARG A 50 -16.53 -15.37 -6.97
CA ARG A 50 -16.44 -14.36 -5.90
C ARG A 50 -17.50 -13.29 -6.09
N ASN A 51 -18.14 -12.89 -5.00
CA ASN A 51 -19.23 -11.92 -5.00
C ASN A 51 -18.91 -10.59 -4.31
N PHE A 52 -17.83 -10.52 -3.54
CA PHE A 52 -17.31 -9.28 -2.90
C PHE A 52 -15.82 -9.39 -2.60
N ILE A 53 -15.17 -8.26 -2.31
CA ILE A 53 -13.89 -8.21 -1.60
C ILE A 53 -14.10 -7.63 -0.20
N LEU A 54 -13.17 -7.94 0.71
CA LEU A 54 -13.11 -7.32 2.02
C LEU A 54 -12.02 -6.24 1.99
N ALA A 55 -12.38 -4.99 2.24
CA ALA A 55 -11.43 -3.88 2.26
C ALA A 55 -10.41 -4.05 3.38
N CYS A 56 -9.12 -3.96 3.07
CA CYS A 56 -8.03 -4.06 4.04
C CYS A 56 -6.77 -3.37 3.51
N GLY A 57 -5.92 -2.86 4.41
CA GLY A 57 -4.67 -2.16 4.08
C GLY A 57 -4.75 -0.64 4.16
N GLN A 58 -5.94 -0.06 4.28
CA GLN A 58 -6.13 1.39 4.27
C GLN A 58 -5.48 2.06 5.49
N GLN A 59 -5.54 1.42 6.65
CA GLN A 59 -4.94 1.95 7.88
C GLN A 59 -3.42 2.02 7.78
N GLN A 60 -2.81 1.02 7.15
CA GLN A 60 -1.37 1.01 6.92
C GLN A 60 -0.96 2.09 5.90
N VAL A 61 -1.74 2.24 4.82
CA VAL A 61 -1.55 3.31 3.84
C VAL A 61 -1.56 4.67 4.52
N ALA A 62 -2.55 4.96 5.36
CA ALA A 62 -2.64 6.23 6.06
C ALA A 62 -1.39 6.51 6.91
N ARG A 63 -0.94 5.55 7.72
CA ARG A 63 0.28 5.67 8.54
C ARG A 63 1.53 5.93 7.70
N VAL A 64 1.67 5.22 6.58
CA VAL A 64 2.82 5.39 5.69
C VAL A 64 2.81 6.78 5.07
N ILE A 65 1.68 7.25 4.55
CA ILE A 65 1.55 8.58 3.94
C ILE A 65 1.92 9.68 4.94
N GLU A 66 1.48 9.59 6.19
CA GLU A 66 1.81 10.55 7.26
C GLU A 66 3.31 10.66 7.51
N SER A 67 4.06 9.57 7.38
CA SER A 67 5.50 9.51 7.62
C SER A 67 6.37 9.64 6.37
N LEU A 68 5.77 9.58 5.17
CA LEU A 68 6.51 9.49 3.90
C LEU A 68 7.36 10.74 3.65
N ARG A 69 8.68 10.55 3.50
CA ARG A 69 9.67 11.64 3.33
C ARG A 69 10.85 11.16 2.48
N PHE A 70 11.23 11.96 1.50
CA PHE A 70 12.47 11.72 0.76
C PHE A 70 13.66 12.30 1.53
N THR A 71 14.58 11.45 1.96
CA THR A 71 15.81 11.84 2.65
C THR A 71 16.91 12.16 1.66
N ASP A 72 18.01 12.79 2.13
CA ASP A 72 19.19 13.04 1.29
C ASP A 72 19.77 11.76 0.68
N ASP A 73 19.67 10.62 1.37
CA ASP A 73 20.09 9.34 0.83
C ASP A 73 19.21 8.90 -0.36
N HIS A 74 17.90 9.05 -0.23
CA HIS A 74 16.97 8.77 -1.34
C HIS A 74 17.25 9.65 -2.54
N ILE A 75 17.52 10.95 -2.33
CA ILE A 75 17.83 11.88 -3.41
C ILE A 75 19.13 11.49 -4.11
N ARG A 76 20.20 11.15 -3.36
CA ARG A 76 21.46 10.68 -3.94
C ARG A 76 21.27 9.40 -4.79
N ARG A 77 20.43 8.47 -4.33
CA ARG A 77 20.12 7.24 -5.09
C ARG A 77 19.32 7.53 -6.36
N LEU A 78 18.39 8.49 -6.32
CA LEU A 78 17.65 8.92 -7.51
C LEU A 78 18.55 9.66 -8.51
N GLN A 79 19.53 10.46 -8.06
CA GLN A 79 20.52 11.11 -8.90
C GLN A 79 21.33 10.10 -9.72
N GLN A 80 21.69 8.95 -9.14
CA GLN A 80 22.42 7.89 -9.83
C GLN A 80 21.69 7.29 -11.04
N LEU A 81 20.38 7.48 -11.12
CA LEU A 81 19.60 7.03 -12.28
C LEU A 81 19.76 7.94 -13.49
N GLU A 82 20.27 9.17 -13.33
CA GLU A 82 20.47 10.18 -14.38
C GLU A 82 19.20 10.46 -15.21
N ARG A 83 18.01 10.36 -14.59
CA ARG A 83 16.71 10.54 -15.25
C ARG A 83 15.91 11.73 -14.76
N PHE A 84 16.33 12.30 -13.66
CA PHE A 84 15.60 13.38 -12.99
C PHE A 84 16.38 14.67 -12.98
N ASP A 85 15.66 15.79 -13.16
CA ASP A 85 16.18 17.15 -13.05
C ASP A 85 16.61 17.45 -11.61
N GLU A 86 17.77 18.06 -11.43
CA GLU A 86 18.29 18.37 -10.09
C GLU A 86 17.36 19.28 -9.28
N ARG A 87 16.67 20.22 -9.95
CA ARG A 87 15.70 21.11 -9.29
C ARG A 87 14.45 20.34 -8.84
N PHE A 88 14.01 19.33 -9.62
CA PHE A 88 12.93 18.46 -9.23
C PHE A 88 13.34 17.59 -8.03
N LEU A 89 14.55 17.06 -8.03
CA LEU A 89 15.08 16.29 -6.90
C LEU A 89 15.22 17.14 -5.63
N ASP A 90 15.60 18.41 -5.78
CA ASP A 90 15.64 19.33 -4.65
C ASP A 90 14.23 19.65 -4.12
N TRP A 91 13.26 19.85 -5.01
CA TRP A 91 11.85 19.97 -4.64
C TRP A 91 11.37 18.71 -3.90
N LEU A 92 11.67 17.49 -4.41
CA LEU A 92 11.29 16.22 -3.83
C LEU A 92 11.85 16.01 -2.41
N ARG A 93 13.06 16.50 -2.12
CA ARG A 93 13.67 16.50 -0.78
C ARG A 93 12.77 17.21 0.25
N HIS A 94 12.14 18.31 -0.15
CA HIS A 94 11.29 19.13 0.71
C HIS A 94 9.82 18.70 0.66
N TRP A 95 9.48 17.81 -0.27
CA TRP A 95 8.11 17.37 -0.46
C TRP A 95 7.53 16.74 0.80
N ARG A 96 6.27 17.05 1.05
CA ARG A 96 5.41 16.47 2.09
C ARG A 96 4.02 16.32 1.52
N PHE A 97 3.32 15.26 1.89
CA PHE A 97 1.92 15.12 1.53
C PHE A 97 1.09 16.19 2.24
N THR A 98 0.33 16.96 1.49
CA THR A 98 -0.54 18.05 2.00
C THR A 98 -2.03 17.78 1.77
N GLY A 99 -2.35 16.71 1.05
CA GLY A 99 -3.71 16.34 0.70
C GLY A 99 -4.48 15.64 1.81
N SER A 100 -5.54 14.97 1.42
CA SER A 100 -6.37 14.14 2.30
C SER A 100 -6.62 12.77 1.70
N VAL A 101 -6.79 11.78 2.55
CA VAL A 101 -7.16 10.41 2.18
C VAL A 101 -8.49 10.06 2.83
N ARG A 102 -9.42 9.58 2.02
CA ARG A 102 -10.71 9.05 2.48
C ARG A 102 -10.75 7.57 2.11
N ALA A 103 -11.18 6.73 3.04
CA ALA A 103 -11.30 5.30 2.79
C ALA A 103 -12.50 4.72 3.53
N VAL A 104 -13.03 3.62 3.04
CA VAL A 104 -13.99 2.84 3.80
C VAL A 104 -13.30 2.19 5.01
N PRO A 105 -13.99 1.91 6.10
CA PRO A 105 -13.42 1.15 7.22
C PRO A 105 -12.91 -0.23 6.75
N GLU A 106 -11.80 -0.69 7.33
CA GLU A 106 -11.32 -2.05 7.07
C GLU A 106 -12.36 -3.08 7.52
N GLY A 107 -12.48 -4.17 6.79
CA GLY A 107 -13.53 -5.17 7.01
C GLY A 107 -14.84 -4.86 6.28
N THR A 108 -14.94 -3.75 5.56
CA THR A 108 -16.13 -3.44 4.74
C THR A 108 -16.15 -4.33 3.50
N PRO A 109 -17.26 -5.05 3.22
CA PRO A 109 -17.44 -5.73 1.95
C PRO A 109 -17.73 -4.72 0.84
N LEU A 110 -17.05 -4.86 -0.31
CA LEU A 110 -17.18 -3.99 -1.47
C LEU A 110 -17.48 -4.78 -2.72
N PHE A 111 -18.15 -4.12 -3.66
CA PHE A 111 -18.49 -4.63 -4.98
C PHE A 111 -17.67 -3.94 -6.08
N PRO A 112 -17.66 -4.50 -7.32
CA PRO A 112 -16.94 -3.86 -8.42
C PRO A 112 -17.35 -2.41 -8.64
N GLN A 113 -16.39 -1.55 -8.98
CA GLN A 113 -16.55 -0.13 -9.27
C GLN A 113 -16.86 0.77 -8.03
N GLU A 114 -16.92 0.21 -6.83
CA GLU A 114 -17.06 1.00 -5.61
C GLU A 114 -15.69 1.50 -5.15
N PRO A 115 -15.53 2.82 -4.88
CA PRO A 115 -14.28 3.36 -4.35
C PRO A 115 -13.96 2.79 -2.97
N LEU A 116 -12.77 2.22 -2.82
CA LEU A 116 -12.23 1.71 -1.57
C LEU A 116 -11.49 2.81 -0.81
N LEU A 117 -10.74 3.61 -1.57
CA LEU A 117 -9.92 4.70 -1.05
C LEU A 117 -9.83 5.80 -2.11
N GLU A 118 -9.82 7.06 -1.66
CA GLU A 118 -9.61 8.23 -2.50
C GLU A 118 -8.51 9.10 -1.90
N VAL A 119 -7.58 9.53 -2.75
CA VAL A 119 -6.55 10.51 -2.44
C VAL A 119 -6.93 11.81 -3.12
N ARG A 120 -7.12 12.87 -2.35
CA ARG A 120 -7.38 14.24 -2.84
C ARG A 120 -6.18 15.11 -2.49
N ALA A 121 -5.44 15.56 -3.49
CA ALA A 121 -4.19 16.28 -3.31
C ALA A 121 -3.79 17.04 -4.58
N PRO A 122 -2.77 17.94 -4.53
CA PRO A 122 -2.10 18.36 -5.74
C PRO A 122 -1.70 17.16 -6.61
N VAL A 123 -1.90 17.25 -7.93
CA VAL A 123 -1.74 16.12 -8.86
C VAL A 123 -0.39 15.42 -8.74
N ILE A 124 0.68 16.18 -8.49
CA ILE A 124 2.04 15.64 -8.31
C ILE A 124 2.11 14.74 -7.07
N GLU A 125 1.51 15.17 -5.97
CA GLU A 125 1.52 14.44 -4.70
C GLU A 125 0.71 13.14 -4.81
N ALA A 126 -0.49 13.22 -5.42
CA ALA A 126 -1.34 12.06 -5.65
C ALA A 126 -0.64 11.01 -6.53
N GLN A 127 0.09 11.45 -7.57
CA GLN A 127 0.82 10.57 -8.48
C GLN A 127 1.93 9.78 -7.76
N ILE A 128 2.68 10.41 -6.88
CA ILE A 128 3.78 9.75 -6.13
C ILE A 128 3.28 8.63 -5.22
N LEU A 129 2.02 8.66 -4.80
CA LEU A 129 1.45 7.70 -3.87
C LEU A 129 0.89 6.43 -4.54
N GLU A 130 0.70 6.42 -5.84
CA GLU A 130 -0.07 5.39 -6.56
C GLU A 130 0.43 3.97 -6.27
N SER A 131 1.70 3.65 -6.58
CA SER A 131 2.26 2.30 -6.40
C SER A 131 2.15 1.82 -4.96
N LEU A 132 2.43 2.69 -4.01
CA LEU A 132 2.42 2.34 -2.59
C LEU A 132 0.99 2.01 -2.13
N VAL A 133 0.03 2.88 -2.44
CA VAL A 133 -1.39 2.68 -2.11
C VAL A 133 -1.91 1.38 -2.74
N MET A 134 -1.63 1.18 -4.03
CA MET A 134 -2.04 -0.02 -4.75
C MET A 134 -1.47 -1.29 -4.12
N ASN A 135 -0.17 -1.32 -3.81
CA ASN A 135 0.49 -2.50 -3.26
C ASN A 135 -0.06 -2.90 -1.89
N TYR A 136 -0.21 -1.93 -0.98
CA TYR A 136 -0.72 -2.21 0.36
C TYR A 136 -2.15 -2.74 0.32
N VAL A 137 -3.04 -2.01 -0.34
CA VAL A 137 -4.47 -2.37 -0.38
C VAL A 137 -4.70 -3.65 -1.17
N HIS A 138 -3.99 -3.87 -2.29
CA HIS A 138 -4.14 -5.07 -3.10
C HIS A 138 -3.82 -6.33 -2.31
N LEU A 139 -2.65 -6.41 -1.70
CA LEU A 139 -2.22 -7.59 -0.97
C LEU A 139 -3.17 -7.91 0.19
N GLU A 140 -3.40 -6.93 1.05
CA GLU A 140 -4.17 -7.15 2.27
C GLU A 140 -5.65 -7.42 1.97
N SER A 141 -6.26 -6.69 1.01
CA SER A 141 -7.65 -6.96 0.61
C SER A 141 -7.82 -8.32 -0.07
N ALA A 142 -6.84 -8.78 -0.87
CA ALA A 142 -6.88 -10.10 -1.48
C ALA A 142 -6.83 -11.21 -0.43
N LEU A 143 -5.95 -11.07 0.57
CA LEU A 143 -5.80 -12.03 1.66
C LEU A 143 -7.00 -12.02 2.61
N ALA A 144 -7.46 -10.85 3.03
CA ALA A 144 -8.66 -10.71 3.86
C ALA A 144 -9.90 -11.29 3.17
N SER A 145 -10.06 -11.01 1.87
CA SER A 145 -11.16 -11.53 1.06
C SER A 145 -11.16 -13.05 0.93
N LYS A 146 -10.00 -13.68 0.91
CA LYS A 146 -9.89 -15.14 0.94
C LYS A 146 -10.19 -15.67 2.34
N ALA A 147 -9.62 -15.03 3.36
CA ALA A 147 -9.76 -15.45 4.76
C ALA A 147 -11.20 -15.41 5.26
N VAL A 148 -11.95 -14.33 4.96
CA VAL A 148 -13.35 -14.20 5.40
C VAL A 148 -14.23 -15.34 4.87
N ARG A 149 -13.94 -15.90 3.70
CA ARG A 149 -14.68 -17.05 3.16
C ARG A 149 -14.44 -18.32 3.97
N HIS A 150 -13.23 -18.50 4.51
CA HIS A 150 -12.96 -19.61 5.42
C HIS A 150 -13.68 -19.41 6.75
N VAL A 151 -13.71 -18.19 7.27
CA VAL A 151 -14.45 -17.85 8.50
C VAL A 151 -15.94 -18.13 8.33
N LEU A 152 -16.54 -17.67 7.24
CA LEU A 152 -17.96 -17.92 6.94
C LEU A 152 -18.26 -19.42 6.78
N ALA A 153 -17.39 -20.16 6.08
CA ALA A 153 -17.57 -21.60 5.90
C ALA A 153 -17.34 -22.41 7.19
N ALA A 154 -16.61 -21.87 8.14
CA ALA A 154 -16.35 -22.52 9.42
C ALA A 154 -17.57 -22.51 10.37
N ASP A 155 -18.58 -21.70 10.08
CA ASP A 155 -19.85 -21.67 10.81
C ASP A 155 -19.65 -21.56 12.35
N GLY A 156 -18.97 -20.49 12.78
CA GLY A 156 -18.67 -20.19 14.18
C GLY A 156 -17.48 -20.97 14.79
N ARG A 157 -16.91 -21.93 14.08
CA ARG A 157 -15.70 -22.62 14.54
C ARG A 157 -14.46 -21.74 14.34
N PRO A 158 -13.49 -21.76 15.27
CA PRO A 158 -12.27 -20.94 15.13
C PRO A 158 -11.43 -21.40 13.92
N VAL A 159 -10.99 -20.44 13.11
CA VAL A 159 -10.06 -20.66 11.99
C VAL A 159 -8.70 -20.10 12.38
N VAL A 160 -7.64 -20.88 12.22
CA VAL A 160 -6.26 -20.51 12.57
C VAL A 160 -5.37 -20.62 11.34
N ASP A 161 -4.49 -19.64 11.16
CA ASP A 161 -3.52 -19.60 10.06
C ASP A 161 -2.27 -20.43 10.38
N PHE A 162 -1.88 -21.30 9.44
CA PHE A 162 -0.62 -22.05 9.41
C PHE A 162 0.12 -21.87 8.08
N GLY A 163 -0.10 -20.71 7.41
CA GLY A 163 0.30 -20.47 6.04
C GLY A 163 1.67 -19.83 5.85
N MET A 164 2.35 -19.36 6.91
CA MET A 164 3.57 -18.56 6.82
C MET A 164 4.58 -19.10 5.79
N ARG A 165 4.93 -20.39 5.83
CA ARG A 165 5.91 -21.06 4.95
C ARG A 165 5.49 -21.13 3.47
N ARG A 166 4.25 -20.74 3.13
CA ARG A 166 3.67 -20.77 1.78
C ARG A 166 3.41 -19.36 1.23
N MET A 167 3.75 -18.33 2.01
CA MET A 167 3.60 -16.93 1.60
C MET A 167 4.74 -16.47 0.69
N HIS A 168 4.50 -15.41 -0.05
CA HIS A 168 5.45 -14.83 -1.01
C HIS A 168 6.38 -13.81 -0.32
N GLY A 169 7.19 -14.26 0.63
CA GLY A 169 8.07 -13.45 1.44
C GLY A 169 7.58 -13.25 2.87
N LEU A 170 8.51 -12.88 3.77
CA LEU A 170 8.23 -12.72 5.20
C LEU A 170 7.34 -11.50 5.48
N ASP A 171 7.51 -10.42 4.72
CA ASP A 171 6.66 -9.23 4.77
C ASP A 171 5.20 -9.55 4.40
N SER A 172 4.99 -10.32 3.32
CA SER A 172 3.66 -10.80 2.95
C SER A 172 3.04 -11.71 4.01
N ALA A 173 3.87 -12.54 4.66
CA ALA A 173 3.41 -13.42 5.74
C ALA A 173 2.99 -12.60 6.97
N TRP A 174 3.74 -11.57 7.33
CA TRP A 174 3.44 -10.70 8.46
C TRP A 174 2.17 -9.86 8.20
N ARG A 175 2.11 -9.16 7.05
CA ARG A 175 0.93 -8.37 6.63
C ARG A 175 -0.31 -9.26 6.45
N GLY A 176 -0.11 -10.51 6.01
CA GLY A 176 -1.18 -11.48 5.86
C GLY A 176 -1.89 -11.78 7.17
N VAL A 177 -1.17 -11.94 8.28
CA VAL A 177 -1.79 -12.17 9.59
C VAL A 177 -2.68 -11.02 10.02
N ARG A 178 -2.25 -9.78 9.78
CA ARG A 178 -3.07 -8.60 10.01
C ARG A 178 -4.39 -8.67 9.21
N ALA A 179 -4.28 -8.96 7.91
CA ALA A 179 -5.45 -9.10 7.04
C ALA A 179 -6.38 -10.24 7.48
N TYR A 180 -5.83 -11.36 7.96
CA TYR A 180 -6.61 -12.49 8.49
C TYR A 180 -7.35 -12.09 9.77
N ARG A 181 -6.73 -11.31 10.64
CA ARG A 181 -7.39 -10.79 11.84
C ARG A 181 -8.58 -9.87 11.49
N VAL A 182 -8.41 -8.98 10.53
CA VAL A 182 -9.51 -8.13 10.00
C VAL A 182 -10.65 -9.00 9.46
N ALA A 183 -10.33 -10.12 8.83
CA ALA A 183 -11.31 -11.08 8.32
C ALA A 183 -11.95 -11.98 9.39
N GLY A 184 -11.47 -11.95 10.64
CA GLY A 184 -12.05 -12.70 11.75
C GLY A 184 -11.38 -14.05 12.05
N LEU A 185 -10.13 -14.29 11.60
CA LEU A 185 -9.39 -15.49 12.05
C LEU A 185 -9.09 -15.39 13.54
N ALA A 186 -9.13 -16.54 14.21
CA ALA A 186 -8.93 -16.64 15.65
C ALA A 186 -7.45 -16.61 16.07
N GLY A 187 -6.51 -16.88 15.16
CA GLY A 187 -5.09 -16.88 15.47
C GLY A 187 -4.19 -17.27 14.30
N THR A 188 -2.89 -17.26 14.56
CA THR A 188 -1.85 -17.66 13.61
C THR A 188 -0.75 -18.45 14.30
N SER A 189 -0.05 -19.29 13.54
CA SER A 189 1.18 -19.96 13.97
C SER A 189 2.45 -19.10 13.74
N ASN A 190 2.33 -17.92 13.12
CA ASN A 190 3.43 -16.98 12.92
C ASN A 190 3.67 -16.22 14.23
N ILE A 191 4.73 -16.58 14.96
CA ILE A 191 5.02 -16.03 16.30
C ILE A 191 5.14 -14.51 16.26
N GLN A 192 5.98 -13.95 15.36
CA GLN A 192 6.20 -12.51 15.30
C GLN A 192 4.89 -11.76 14.99
N ALA A 193 4.17 -12.18 13.96
CA ALA A 193 2.93 -11.52 13.60
C ALA A 193 1.82 -11.69 14.66
N GLY A 194 1.82 -12.81 15.39
CA GLY A 194 0.90 -13.04 16.51
C GLY A 194 1.20 -12.18 17.74
N LEU A 195 2.42 -11.68 17.89
CA LEU A 195 2.79 -10.73 18.94
C LEU A 195 2.44 -9.28 18.56
N ASP A 196 2.47 -8.96 17.26
CA ASP A 196 2.23 -7.62 16.74
C ASP A 196 0.74 -7.30 16.56
N PHE A 197 -0.09 -8.31 16.33
CA PHE A 197 -1.52 -8.20 16.00
C PHE A 197 -2.39 -9.06 16.94
#